data_20920ba3d88c09d33ee743d2d551980f
#
_entry.id   20920ba3d88c09d33ee743d2d551980f
#
_cell.length_a   1.000
_cell.length_b   1.000
_cell.length_c   1.000
_cell.angle_alpha   90.00
_cell.angle_beta   90.00
_cell.angle_gamma   90.00
#
_symmetry.space_group_name_H-M   'P 1'
#
loop_
_entity.id
_entity.type
_entity.pdbx_description
1 polymer ?
#
loop_
_entity_poly.entity_id
_entity_poly.type
_entity_poly.pdbx_seq_one_letter_code
_entity_poly.pdbx_strand_id
1 'polypeptide(L)'
;MRTTFFRIALCTLLAGCAHAPDRIAPASAPSGPAPNDNLNAVAWTQTAIEHDLIYREVYRVAGEKLGAALADSNWDALPNRDRTAPPSSTLKPAVIVDIDETVLDNSPYQARLVANGTAYDEFTWSEWCREKRAKPLPGALEFAQDAAKRGATVFYLSNRAQDLNAPTLENLRADGFPVENDAVFLGLGTVVDGCEQNGSEKGCRRALVGRTHRVLMQFGDQIGDFVDVDANTPESRRAAIEPYAGWIGERWFVLPNPTYGAWEPALFNNDWARPAGERREAKIEALRLQ
;
A
#
# COMPACT_ATOMS: atom_id res chain seq x y z
N MET A 1 56.15 -67.14 71.03
CA MET A 1 56.45 -65.74 70.83
C MET A 1 56.17 -65.39 69.38
N ARG A 2 55.05 -64.71 69.10
CA ARG A 2 54.64 -64.30 67.77
C ARG A 2 54.52 -62.77 67.77
N THR A 3 55.37 -62.13 67.01
CA THR A 3 55.41 -60.66 66.81
C THR A 3 54.48 -60.35 65.68
N THR A 4 53.47 -59.50 65.96
CA THR A 4 52.48 -59.00 64.99
C THR A 4 52.92 -57.63 64.50
N PHE A 5 53.18 -57.48 63.20
CA PHE A 5 53.46 -56.23 62.56
C PHE A 5 52.16 -55.48 62.19
N PHE A 6 51.98 -54.24 62.65
CA PHE A 6 50.89 -53.37 62.31
C PHE A 6 51.32 -52.54 61.08
N ARG A 7 50.64 -52.65 59.98
CA ARG A 7 50.81 -51.81 58.80
C ARG A 7 49.80 -50.65 58.86
N ILE A 8 50.34 -49.43 58.92
CA ILE A 8 49.56 -48.22 58.83
C ILE A 8 49.43 -47.90 57.35
N ALA A 9 48.19 -47.85 56.84
CA ALA A 9 47.86 -47.44 55.50
C ALA A 9 47.59 -45.91 55.49
N LEU A 10 48.41 -45.16 54.77
CA LEU A 10 48.29 -43.75 54.62
C LEU A 10 47.31 -43.49 53.42
N CYS A 11 46.06 -43.01 53.72
CA CYS A 11 45.12 -42.54 52.71
C CYS A 11 45.42 -41.11 52.32
N THR A 12 45.95 -40.88 51.12
CA THR A 12 46.07 -39.56 50.49
C THR A 12 44.72 -39.16 49.88
N LEU A 13 44.08 -38.18 50.48
CA LEU A 13 42.89 -37.52 49.92
C LEU A 13 43.32 -36.58 48.78
N LEU A 14 43.03 -36.97 47.54
CA LEU A 14 43.09 -36.09 46.36
C LEU A 14 41.84 -35.23 46.35
N ALA A 15 41.97 -33.95 46.72
CA ALA A 15 40.93 -32.95 46.52
C ALA A 15 40.89 -32.56 45.02
N GLY A 16 40.02 -33.17 44.26
CA GLY A 16 39.71 -32.78 42.89
C GLY A 16 38.89 -31.50 42.90
N CYS A 17 39.45 -30.37 42.40
CA CYS A 17 38.67 -29.18 42.07
C CYS A 17 37.74 -29.50 40.91
N ALA A 18 36.48 -29.77 41.20
CA ALA A 18 35.44 -29.81 40.17
C ALA A 18 35.15 -28.37 39.72
N HIS A 19 35.67 -27.97 38.54
CA HIS A 19 35.20 -26.78 37.87
C HIS A 19 33.74 -27.03 37.43
N ALA A 20 32.81 -26.31 38.06
CA ALA A 20 31.44 -26.26 37.56
C ALA A 20 31.50 -25.54 36.19
N PRO A 21 30.82 -26.10 35.14
CA PRO A 21 30.75 -25.38 33.87
C PRO A 21 30.06 -24.02 34.09
N ASP A 22 30.70 -22.96 33.67
CA ASP A 22 30.10 -21.63 33.62
C ASP A 22 28.73 -21.73 32.91
N ARG A 23 27.67 -21.56 33.69
CA ARG A 23 26.34 -21.38 33.11
C ARG A 23 26.38 -20.06 32.32
N ILE A 24 26.48 -20.18 31.01
CA ILE A 24 26.21 -19.06 30.13
C ILE A 24 24.82 -18.53 30.50
N ALA A 25 24.76 -17.38 31.15
CA ALA A 25 23.51 -16.72 31.46
C ALA A 25 22.74 -16.58 30.13
N PRO A 26 21.44 -16.90 30.07
CA PRO A 26 20.67 -16.68 28.86
C PRO A 26 20.83 -15.19 28.48
N ALA A 27 21.19 -14.95 27.22
CA ALA A 27 21.31 -13.60 26.71
C ALA A 27 20.04 -12.84 27.10
N SER A 28 20.19 -11.70 27.77
CA SER A 28 19.07 -10.84 28.13
C SER A 28 18.29 -10.57 26.84
N ALA A 29 16.97 -10.77 26.87
CA ALA A 29 16.10 -10.44 25.75
C ALA A 29 16.41 -8.99 25.32
N PRO A 30 16.49 -8.69 24.02
CA PRO A 30 16.79 -7.35 23.54
C PRO A 30 15.79 -6.36 24.16
N SER A 31 16.33 -5.34 24.85
CA SER A 31 15.55 -4.28 25.48
C SER A 31 15.09 -3.27 24.42
N GLY A 32 14.14 -3.64 23.60
CA GLY A 32 13.59 -2.77 22.54
C GLY A 32 12.33 -3.37 21.93
N PRO A 33 11.61 -2.62 21.11
CA PRO A 33 10.45 -3.14 20.40
C PRO A 33 10.86 -4.34 19.54
N ALA A 34 9.93 -5.31 19.38
CA ALA A 34 10.16 -6.47 18.55
C ALA A 34 10.48 -6.04 17.10
N PRO A 35 11.37 -6.77 16.39
CA PRO A 35 11.65 -6.48 14.98
C PRO A 35 10.35 -6.46 14.16
N ASN A 36 10.20 -5.44 13.30
CA ASN A 36 9.06 -5.27 12.41
C ASN A 36 9.58 -5.12 10.98
N ASP A 37 9.18 -6.01 10.09
CA ASP A 37 9.67 -6.04 8.70
C ASP A 37 9.26 -4.78 7.91
N ASN A 38 8.23 -4.05 8.35
CA ASN A 38 7.76 -2.84 7.69
C ASN A 38 8.46 -1.56 8.17
N LEU A 39 9.31 -1.63 9.19
CA LEU A 39 9.96 -0.45 9.78
C LEU A 39 10.74 0.38 8.74
N ASN A 40 11.57 -0.27 7.91
CA ASN A 40 12.37 0.46 6.92
C ASN A 40 11.49 1.10 5.83
N ALA A 41 10.42 0.42 5.41
CA ALA A 41 9.49 0.98 4.43
C ALA A 41 8.77 2.22 5.00
N VAL A 42 8.26 2.14 6.22
CA VAL A 42 7.61 3.28 6.89
C VAL A 42 8.57 4.42 7.16
N ALA A 43 9.79 4.12 7.63
CA ALA A 43 10.83 5.13 7.86
C ALA A 43 11.19 5.85 6.55
N TRP A 44 11.37 5.11 5.45
CA TRP A 44 11.62 5.70 4.13
C TRP A 44 10.46 6.59 3.69
N THR A 45 9.22 6.12 3.81
CA THR A 45 8.03 6.91 3.44
C THR A 45 7.95 8.23 4.20
N GLN A 46 8.30 8.23 5.50
CA GLN A 46 8.15 9.41 6.35
C GLN A 46 9.35 10.36 6.36
N THR A 47 10.53 9.88 5.99
CA THR A 47 11.78 10.64 6.23
C THR A 47 12.66 10.82 5.01
N ALA A 48 12.48 10.03 3.95
CA ALA A 48 13.29 10.15 2.75
C ALA A 48 12.78 11.28 1.87
N ILE A 49 13.65 12.25 1.56
CA ILE A 49 13.31 13.31 0.60
C ILE A 49 13.00 12.75 -0.79
N GLU A 50 13.58 11.61 -1.15
CA GLU A 50 13.34 10.91 -2.40
C GLU A 50 11.86 10.53 -2.56
N HIS A 51 11.19 10.12 -1.47
CA HIS A 51 9.74 9.88 -1.47
C HIS A 51 8.98 11.12 -1.97
N ASP A 52 9.20 12.26 -1.34
CA ASP A 52 8.52 13.50 -1.70
C ASP A 52 8.84 13.97 -3.13
N LEU A 53 10.09 13.80 -3.55
CA LEU A 53 10.53 14.18 -4.90
C LEU A 53 9.87 13.32 -5.97
N ILE A 54 9.72 12.01 -5.75
CA ILE A 54 9.02 11.10 -6.67
C ILE A 54 7.55 11.52 -6.82
N TYR A 55 6.85 11.78 -5.71
CA TYR A 55 5.46 12.24 -5.75
C TYR A 55 5.33 13.55 -6.55
N ARG A 56 6.18 14.57 -6.25
CA ARG A 56 6.19 15.84 -6.96
C ARG A 56 6.48 15.68 -8.45
N GLU A 57 7.42 14.79 -8.80
CA GLU A 57 7.75 14.51 -10.21
C GLU A 57 6.57 13.91 -10.95
N VAL A 58 5.92 12.88 -10.38
CA VAL A 58 4.77 12.22 -10.98
C VAL A 58 3.62 13.20 -11.22
N TYR A 59 3.25 13.99 -10.21
CA TYR A 59 2.17 14.98 -10.36
C TYR A 59 2.53 16.15 -11.31
N ARG A 60 3.80 16.57 -11.32
CA ARG A 60 4.27 17.59 -12.28
C ARG A 60 4.17 17.08 -13.72
N VAL A 61 4.65 15.86 -13.99
CA VAL A 61 4.55 15.26 -15.33
C VAL A 61 3.09 15.12 -15.77
N ALA A 62 2.20 14.70 -14.87
CA ALA A 62 0.77 14.63 -15.14
C ALA A 62 0.19 16.02 -15.48
N GLY A 63 0.55 17.05 -14.74
CA GLY A 63 0.12 18.43 -15.02
C GLY A 63 0.56 18.94 -16.40
N GLU A 64 1.78 18.59 -16.84
CA GLU A 64 2.30 18.90 -18.18
C GLU A 64 1.50 18.21 -19.30
N LYS A 65 1.05 16.96 -19.06
CA LYS A 65 0.25 16.17 -20.02
C LYS A 65 -1.22 16.58 -20.09
N LEU A 66 -1.75 17.16 -19.01
CA LEU A 66 -3.19 17.44 -18.87
C LEU A 66 -3.73 18.32 -20.00
N GLY A 67 -2.95 19.31 -20.48
CA GLY A 67 -3.36 20.17 -21.58
C GLY A 67 -3.59 19.41 -22.89
N ALA A 68 -2.69 18.51 -23.25
CA ALA A 68 -2.82 17.66 -24.43
C ALA A 68 -3.99 16.66 -24.28
N ALA A 69 -4.14 16.07 -23.10
CA ALA A 69 -5.24 15.15 -22.79
C ALA A 69 -6.63 15.83 -22.90
N LEU A 70 -6.74 17.09 -22.48
CA LEU A 70 -7.97 17.87 -22.61
C LEU A 70 -8.30 18.17 -24.08
N ALA A 71 -7.28 18.50 -24.87
CA ALA A 71 -7.44 18.92 -26.28
C ALA A 71 -7.77 17.75 -27.23
N ASP A 72 -7.28 16.53 -26.94
CA ASP A 72 -7.52 15.36 -27.78
C ASP A 72 -8.86 14.69 -27.40
N SER A 73 -9.85 14.79 -28.28
CA SER A 73 -11.18 14.19 -28.08
C SER A 73 -11.18 12.65 -28.01
N ASN A 74 -10.12 12.01 -28.53
CA ASN A 74 -9.95 10.54 -28.50
C ASN A 74 -9.11 10.06 -27.31
N TRP A 75 -8.61 11.01 -26.51
CA TRP A 75 -7.83 10.65 -25.33
C TRP A 75 -8.73 9.99 -24.29
N ASP A 76 -8.31 8.79 -23.83
CA ASP A 76 -8.99 8.04 -22.79
C ASP A 76 -7.99 7.16 -22.03
N ALA A 77 -8.07 7.20 -20.72
CA ALA A 77 -7.21 6.44 -19.83
C ALA A 77 -7.87 5.17 -19.26
N LEU A 78 -9.11 4.85 -19.64
CA LEU A 78 -9.77 3.61 -19.20
C LEU A 78 -9.20 2.41 -19.94
N PRO A 79 -8.88 1.30 -19.23
CA PRO A 79 -8.57 0.04 -19.91
C PRO A 79 -9.75 -0.46 -20.72
N ASN A 80 -9.48 -1.21 -21.78
CA ASN A 80 -10.52 -1.66 -22.71
C ASN A 80 -11.67 -2.41 -22.05
N ARG A 81 -11.38 -3.19 -21.00
CA ARG A 81 -12.39 -3.97 -20.26
C ARG A 81 -13.39 -3.11 -19.47
N ASP A 82 -12.98 -1.91 -19.05
CA ASP A 82 -13.80 -0.99 -18.26
C ASP A 82 -14.59 -0.01 -19.16
N ARG A 83 -14.30 -0.03 -20.44
CA ARG A 83 -14.89 0.89 -21.41
C ARG A 83 -16.23 0.35 -21.91
N THR A 84 -17.32 1.09 -21.66
CA THR A 84 -18.67 0.75 -22.11
C THR A 84 -19.04 1.38 -23.46
N ALA A 85 -18.33 2.46 -23.85
CA ALA A 85 -18.51 3.16 -25.12
C ALA A 85 -17.17 3.78 -25.56
N PRO A 86 -16.96 4.08 -26.84
CA PRO A 86 -15.81 4.84 -27.31
C PRO A 86 -15.71 6.20 -26.60
N PRO A 87 -14.51 6.74 -26.39
CA PRO A 87 -14.37 8.10 -25.87
C PRO A 87 -15.06 9.10 -26.79
N SER A 88 -15.64 10.13 -26.20
CA SER A 88 -16.38 11.16 -26.96
C SER A 88 -16.05 12.55 -26.40
N SER A 89 -15.90 13.53 -27.30
CA SER A 89 -15.72 14.93 -26.93
C SER A 89 -16.97 15.54 -26.26
N THR A 90 -18.12 14.88 -26.34
CA THR A 90 -19.34 15.32 -25.66
C THR A 90 -19.36 14.98 -24.18
N LEU A 91 -18.52 14.03 -23.75
CA LEU A 91 -18.37 13.68 -22.33
C LEU A 91 -17.50 14.72 -21.62
N LYS A 92 -17.89 15.06 -20.40
CA LYS A 92 -17.06 15.93 -19.54
C LYS A 92 -15.71 15.27 -19.25
N PRO A 93 -14.60 16.03 -19.22
CA PRO A 93 -13.31 15.47 -18.84
C PRO A 93 -13.29 15.11 -17.34
N ALA A 94 -12.60 14.02 -16.99
CA ALA A 94 -12.39 13.63 -15.62
C ALA A 94 -10.97 13.06 -15.41
N VAL A 95 -10.51 13.12 -14.17
CA VAL A 95 -9.37 12.36 -13.68
C VAL A 95 -9.85 11.43 -12.56
N ILE A 96 -9.28 10.23 -12.51
CA ILE A 96 -9.54 9.27 -11.43
C ILE A 96 -8.30 9.23 -10.55
N VAL A 97 -8.48 9.39 -9.25
CA VAL A 97 -7.41 9.25 -8.26
C VAL A 97 -7.83 8.23 -7.19
N ASP A 98 -6.92 7.35 -6.82
CA ASP A 98 -7.04 6.62 -5.56
C ASP A 98 -6.79 7.59 -4.39
N ILE A 99 -7.06 7.17 -3.16
CA ILE A 99 -6.90 8.01 -1.97
C ILE A 99 -5.64 7.65 -1.19
N ASP A 100 -5.55 6.41 -0.73
CA ASP A 100 -4.57 5.99 0.26
C ASP A 100 -3.19 5.80 -0.40
N GLU A 101 -2.18 6.52 0.09
CA GLU A 101 -0.83 6.59 -0.51
C GLU A 101 -0.83 7.07 -1.98
N THR A 102 -1.94 7.70 -2.35
CA THR A 102 -2.06 8.39 -3.65
C THR A 102 -2.27 9.88 -3.44
N VAL A 103 -3.36 10.31 -2.83
CA VAL A 103 -3.60 11.72 -2.53
C VAL A 103 -3.48 12.05 -1.04
N LEU A 104 -3.70 11.08 -0.15
CA LEU A 104 -3.58 11.21 1.30
C LEU A 104 -2.49 10.29 1.86
N ASP A 105 -1.66 10.84 2.75
CA ASP A 105 -0.61 10.14 3.48
C ASP A 105 -1.19 9.42 4.71
N ASN A 106 -1.17 8.09 4.69
CA ASN A 106 -1.55 7.26 5.84
C ASN A 106 -0.33 6.60 6.52
N SER A 107 0.87 7.03 6.20
CA SER A 107 2.09 6.56 6.86
C SER A 107 2.06 6.74 8.39
N PRO A 108 1.36 7.74 8.99
CA PRO A 108 1.20 7.81 10.44
C PRO A 108 0.43 6.62 11.04
N TYR A 109 -0.54 6.05 10.31
CA TYR A 109 -1.19 4.81 10.74
C TYR A 109 -0.22 3.63 10.69
N GLN A 110 0.55 3.49 9.61
CA GLN A 110 1.58 2.46 9.48
C GLN A 110 2.64 2.58 10.58
N ALA A 111 3.05 3.80 10.92
CA ALA A 111 3.98 4.06 12.01
C ALA A 111 3.42 3.63 13.38
N ARG A 112 2.10 3.81 13.63
CA ARG A 112 1.44 3.30 14.83
C ARG A 112 1.51 1.77 14.90
N LEU A 113 1.28 1.07 13.79
CA LEU A 113 1.38 -0.39 13.73
C LEU A 113 2.80 -0.87 14.07
N VAL A 114 3.82 -0.24 13.48
CA VAL A 114 5.24 -0.54 13.77
C VAL A 114 5.57 -0.28 15.24
N ALA A 115 5.21 0.89 15.76
CA ALA A 115 5.52 1.30 17.14
C ALA A 115 4.86 0.40 18.19
N ASN A 116 3.65 -0.08 17.90
CA ASN A 116 2.87 -0.94 18.80
C ASN A 116 3.14 -2.44 18.58
N GLY A 117 3.90 -2.81 17.54
CA GLY A 117 4.14 -4.22 17.18
C GLY A 117 2.86 -4.94 16.76
N THR A 118 1.89 -4.22 16.16
CA THR A 118 0.60 -4.75 15.71
C THR A 118 0.54 -4.86 14.19
N ALA A 119 -0.37 -5.69 13.68
CA ALA A 119 -0.70 -5.79 12.28
C ALA A 119 -1.92 -4.89 11.94
N TYR A 120 -2.18 -4.72 10.64
CA TYR A 120 -3.40 -4.07 10.16
C TYR A 120 -4.63 -4.75 10.77
N ASP A 121 -5.58 -3.91 11.16
CA ASP A 121 -6.88 -4.28 11.69
C ASP A 121 -7.92 -3.27 11.21
N GLU A 122 -9.07 -3.77 10.73
CA GLU A 122 -10.12 -2.94 10.13
C GLU A 122 -10.71 -1.91 11.12
N PHE A 123 -10.78 -2.27 12.40
CA PHE A 123 -11.30 -1.37 13.42
C PHE A 123 -10.35 -0.18 13.63
N THR A 124 -9.06 -0.44 13.86
CA THR A 124 -8.07 0.62 14.08
C THR A 124 -7.82 1.46 12.83
N TRP A 125 -7.94 0.85 11.63
CA TRP A 125 -7.93 1.57 10.36
C TRP A 125 -9.13 2.53 10.25
N SER A 126 -10.32 2.04 10.58
CA SER A 126 -11.53 2.86 10.57
C SER A 126 -11.44 4.03 11.54
N GLU A 127 -10.85 3.82 12.73
CA GLU A 127 -10.60 4.91 13.68
C GLU A 127 -9.65 5.96 13.10
N TRP A 128 -8.54 5.55 12.47
CA TRP A 128 -7.62 6.45 11.79
C TRP A 128 -8.34 7.30 10.73
N CYS A 129 -9.14 6.68 9.87
CA CYS A 129 -9.90 7.41 8.86
C CYS A 129 -10.86 8.44 9.48
N ARG A 130 -11.51 8.09 10.61
CA ARG A 130 -12.41 9.00 11.33
C ARG A 130 -11.69 10.13 12.05
N GLU A 131 -10.40 10.00 12.34
CA GLU A 131 -9.58 11.10 12.85
C GLU A 131 -9.45 12.25 11.83
N LYS A 132 -9.60 11.98 10.53
CA LYS A 132 -9.51 12.97 9.42
C LYS A 132 -8.21 13.77 9.45
N ARG A 133 -7.10 13.11 9.72
CA ARG A 133 -5.78 13.72 9.94
C ARG A 133 -4.76 13.42 8.85
N ALA A 134 -5.11 12.53 7.91
CA ALA A 134 -4.26 12.24 6.77
C ALA A 134 -4.02 13.52 5.97
N LYS A 135 -2.76 13.78 5.57
CA LYS A 135 -2.36 15.00 4.89
C LYS A 135 -2.17 14.76 3.40
N PRO A 136 -2.30 15.81 2.57
CA PRO A 136 -2.01 15.70 1.14
C PRO A 136 -0.58 15.20 0.90
N LEU A 137 -0.45 14.23 0.01
CA LEU A 137 0.85 13.83 -0.52
C LEU A 137 1.41 14.92 -1.45
N PRO A 138 2.75 15.04 -1.55
CA PRO A 138 3.38 16.15 -2.25
C PRO A 138 2.97 16.25 -3.73
N GLY A 139 2.41 17.39 -4.13
CA GLY A 139 1.95 17.66 -5.50
C GLY A 139 0.52 17.21 -5.82
N ALA A 140 -0.09 16.34 -4.97
CA ALA A 140 -1.43 15.81 -5.22
C ALA A 140 -2.51 16.90 -5.18
N LEU A 141 -2.46 17.76 -4.18
CA LEU A 141 -3.44 18.84 -4.00
C LEU A 141 -3.37 19.85 -5.16
N GLU A 142 -2.16 20.30 -5.48
CA GLU A 142 -1.92 21.25 -6.55
C GLU A 142 -2.39 20.73 -7.91
N PHE A 143 -2.10 19.45 -8.21
CA PHE A 143 -2.57 18.80 -9.42
C PHE A 143 -4.10 18.71 -9.47
N ALA A 144 -4.73 18.24 -8.39
CA ALA A 144 -6.19 18.09 -8.34
C ALA A 144 -6.91 19.43 -8.52
N GLN A 145 -6.40 20.49 -7.89
CA GLN A 145 -6.93 21.86 -8.03
C GLN A 145 -6.73 22.42 -9.46
N ASP A 146 -5.57 22.17 -10.08
CA ASP A 146 -5.33 22.59 -11.46
C ASP A 146 -6.24 21.83 -12.44
N ALA A 147 -6.40 20.52 -12.26
CA ALA A 147 -7.32 19.72 -13.08
C ALA A 147 -8.77 20.24 -12.99
N ALA A 148 -9.25 20.47 -11.77
CA ALA A 148 -10.59 21.04 -11.55
C ALA A 148 -10.74 22.44 -12.16
N LYS A 149 -9.76 23.32 -11.98
CA LYS A 149 -9.73 24.66 -12.58
C LYS A 149 -9.79 24.64 -14.11
N ARG A 150 -9.20 23.61 -14.73
CA ARG A 150 -9.26 23.40 -16.19
C ARG A 150 -10.53 22.66 -16.64
N GLY A 151 -11.48 22.41 -15.75
CA GLY A 151 -12.78 21.83 -16.05
C GLY A 151 -12.84 20.30 -16.03
N ALA A 152 -11.81 19.62 -15.53
CA ALA A 152 -11.87 18.18 -15.29
C ALA A 152 -12.50 17.88 -13.91
N THR A 153 -13.46 16.97 -13.85
CA THR A 153 -13.99 16.47 -12.59
C THR A 153 -12.97 15.50 -11.95
N VAL A 154 -12.68 15.67 -10.68
CA VAL A 154 -11.80 14.76 -9.93
C VAL A 154 -12.65 13.70 -9.23
N PHE A 155 -12.51 12.43 -9.63
CA PHE A 155 -13.15 11.30 -9.00
C PHE A 155 -12.18 10.59 -8.07
N TYR A 156 -12.65 10.25 -6.87
CA TYR A 156 -11.90 9.56 -5.83
C TYR A 156 -12.39 8.11 -5.73
N LEU A 157 -11.59 7.15 -6.16
CA LEU A 157 -11.90 5.72 -6.12
C LEU A 157 -11.07 5.04 -5.03
N SER A 158 -11.69 4.71 -3.89
CA SER A 158 -10.98 4.13 -2.76
C SER A 158 -11.58 2.79 -2.32
N ASN A 159 -10.74 1.94 -1.74
CA ASN A 159 -11.18 0.72 -1.07
C ASN A 159 -11.48 0.94 0.42
N ARG A 160 -11.59 2.16 0.88
CA ARG A 160 -12.18 2.48 2.18
C ARG A 160 -13.63 1.99 2.22
N ALA A 161 -14.03 1.37 3.33
CA ALA A 161 -15.38 0.87 3.53
C ALA A 161 -16.43 1.98 3.42
N GLN A 162 -17.65 1.63 3.02
CA GLN A 162 -18.71 2.60 2.73
C GLN A 162 -19.07 3.52 3.90
N ASP A 163 -18.98 3.04 5.13
CA ASP A 163 -19.21 3.85 6.33
C ASP A 163 -18.12 4.89 6.61
N LEU A 164 -17.01 4.83 5.86
CA LEU A 164 -15.92 5.81 5.88
C LEU A 164 -16.06 6.91 4.81
N ASN A 165 -17.10 6.87 3.97
CA ASN A 165 -17.30 7.87 2.92
C ASN A 165 -17.36 9.29 3.48
N ALA A 166 -18.21 9.52 4.48
CA ALA A 166 -18.37 10.85 5.08
C ALA A 166 -17.08 11.39 5.70
N PRO A 167 -16.38 10.68 6.62
CA PRO A 167 -15.13 11.18 7.19
C PRO A 167 -14.03 11.35 6.14
N THR A 168 -14.00 10.53 5.07
CA THR A 168 -13.03 10.69 3.99
C THR A 168 -13.29 11.97 3.19
N LEU A 169 -14.54 12.23 2.80
CA LEU A 169 -14.92 13.46 2.11
C LEU A 169 -14.66 14.71 2.96
N GLU A 170 -14.90 14.62 4.28
CA GLU A 170 -14.59 15.70 5.21
C GLU A 170 -13.08 15.98 5.28
N ASN A 171 -12.24 14.93 5.30
CA ASN A 171 -10.78 15.11 5.27
C ASN A 171 -10.33 15.76 3.96
N LEU A 172 -10.77 15.25 2.81
CA LEU A 172 -10.44 15.82 1.50
C LEU A 172 -10.81 17.30 1.41
N ARG A 173 -12.03 17.68 1.84
CA ARG A 173 -12.48 19.07 1.84
C ARG A 173 -11.68 19.95 2.78
N ALA A 174 -11.37 19.44 3.98
CA ALA A 174 -10.57 20.18 4.97
C ALA A 174 -9.16 20.48 4.49
N ASP A 175 -8.57 19.58 3.71
CA ASP A 175 -7.26 19.76 3.12
C ASP A 175 -7.30 20.53 1.76
N GLY A 176 -8.49 20.89 1.26
CA GLY A 176 -8.68 21.75 0.07
C GLY A 176 -8.77 21.01 -1.26
N PHE A 177 -8.95 19.69 -1.26
CA PHE A 177 -9.19 18.94 -2.49
C PHE A 177 -10.54 19.32 -3.13
N PRO A 178 -10.63 19.36 -4.47
CA PRO A 178 -11.85 19.64 -5.18
C PRO A 178 -12.85 18.47 -5.03
N VAL A 179 -13.89 18.66 -4.25
CA VAL A 179 -15.02 17.74 -4.10
C VAL A 179 -16.27 18.47 -4.58
N GLU A 180 -16.61 18.29 -5.87
CA GLU A 180 -17.75 18.95 -6.52
C GLU A 180 -19.08 18.61 -5.82
N ASN A 181 -19.25 17.33 -5.49
CA ASN A 181 -20.37 16.78 -4.72
C ASN A 181 -19.96 15.40 -4.19
N ASP A 182 -20.82 14.75 -3.41
CA ASP A 182 -20.48 13.46 -2.80
C ASP A 182 -20.40 12.30 -3.81
N ALA A 183 -21.03 12.43 -5.00
CA ALA A 183 -21.00 11.41 -6.03
C ALA A 183 -19.64 11.26 -6.73
N VAL A 184 -18.69 12.19 -6.53
CA VAL A 184 -17.33 12.02 -7.03
C VAL A 184 -16.51 11.03 -6.20
N PHE A 185 -17.02 10.59 -5.05
CA PHE A 185 -16.38 9.59 -4.22
C PHE A 185 -17.02 8.21 -4.44
N LEU A 186 -16.21 7.24 -4.87
CA LEU A 186 -16.63 5.88 -5.16
C LEU A 186 -15.85 4.90 -4.25
N GLY A 187 -16.37 4.67 -3.05
CA GLY A 187 -15.79 3.78 -2.04
C GLY A 187 -16.05 2.30 -2.32
N LEU A 188 -15.43 1.43 -1.51
CA LEU A 188 -15.72 0.01 -1.51
C LEU A 188 -17.21 -0.22 -1.17
N GLY A 189 -17.89 -1.08 -1.93
CA GLY A 189 -19.32 -1.31 -1.79
C GLY A 189 -20.21 -0.40 -2.65
N THR A 190 -19.63 0.51 -3.45
CA THR A 190 -20.41 1.23 -4.48
C THR A 190 -21.04 0.25 -5.44
N VAL A 191 -22.38 0.21 -5.49
CA VAL A 191 -23.13 -0.65 -6.41
C VAL A 191 -23.17 -0.01 -7.79
N VAL A 192 -22.84 -0.78 -8.81
CA VAL A 192 -22.84 -0.33 -10.21
C VAL A 192 -23.75 -1.25 -11.03
N ASP A 193 -24.86 -0.71 -11.53
CA ASP A 193 -25.82 -1.47 -12.31
C ASP A 193 -25.18 -2.15 -13.53
N GLY A 194 -25.43 -3.46 -13.67
CA GLY A 194 -24.90 -4.26 -14.78
C GLY A 194 -23.42 -4.57 -14.69
N CYS A 195 -22.80 -4.38 -13.53
CA CYS A 195 -21.41 -4.75 -13.27
C CYS A 195 -21.28 -5.45 -11.93
N GLU A 196 -20.75 -6.66 -11.94
CA GLU A 196 -20.46 -7.42 -10.73
C GLU A 196 -19.05 -7.12 -10.26
N GLN A 197 -18.94 -6.49 -9.10
CA GLN A 197 -17.64 -6.20 -8.48
C GLN A 197 -17.18 -7.40 -7.66
N ASN A 198 -15.96 -7.84 -7.91
CA ASN A 198 -15.35 -8.92 -7.18
C ASN A 198 -14.36 -8.35 -6.13
N GLY A 199 -14.67 -8.57 -4.84
CA GLY A 199 -13.83 -8.11 -3.74
C GLY A 199 -13.53 -6.59 -3.80
N SER A 200 -12.26 -6.24 -3.79
CA SER A 200 -11.78 -4.86 -3.80
C SER A 200 -11.45 -4.31 -5.20
N GLU A 201 -11.78 -5.05 -6.28
CA GLU A 201 -11.57 -4.58 -7.66
C GLU A 201 -12.24 -3.23 -7.90
N LYS A 202 -11.60 -2.40 -8.72
CA LYS A 202 -12.09 -1.04 -9.03
C LYS A 202 -12.73 -0.92 -10.42
N GLY A 203 -12.72 -1.97 -11.23
CA GLY A 203 -13.18 -1.95 -12.62
C GLY A 203 -14.60 -1.43 -12.80
N CYS A 204 -15.57 -1.92 -12.02
CA CYS A 204 -16.96 -1.44 -12.09
C CYS A 204 -17.07 0.06 -11.77
N ARG A 205 -16.31 0.54 -10.79
CA ARG A 205 -16.31 1.96 -10.40
C ARG A 205 -15.62 2.84 -11.46
N ARG A 206 -14.54 2.36 -12.09
CA ARG A 206 -13.92 3.03 -13.24
C ARG A 206 -14.88 3.08 -14.43
N ALA A 207 -15.54 1.96 -14.74
CA ALA A 207 -16.57 1.90 -15.81
C ALA A 207 -17.73 2.85 -15.53
N LEU A 208 -18.17 3.00 -14.27
CA LEU A 208 -19.21 3.95 -13.88
C LEU A 208 -18.83 5.39 -14.22
N VAL A 209 -17.60 5.80 -13.92
CA VAL A 209 -17.08 7.12 -14.31
C VAL A 209 -17.11 7.26 -15.84
N GLY A 210 -16.66 6.24 -16.57
CA GLY A 210 -16.63 6.22 -18.03
C GLY A 210 -17.99 6.34 -18.73
N ARG A 211 -19.09 6.02 -18.04
CA ARG A 211 -20.46 6.19 -18.59
C ARG A 211 -20.84 7.66 -18.80
N THR A 212 -20.24 8.56 -18.02
CA THR A 212 -20.63 9.97 -17.98
C THR A 212 -19.46 10.93 -18.25
N HIS A 213 -18.21 10.43 -18.16
CA HIS A 213 -17.02 11.25 -18.30
C HIS A 213 -15.99 10.56 -19.22
N ARG A 214 -15.21 11.39 -19.90
CA ARG A 214 -14.00 10.97 -20.58
C ARG A 214 -12.84 11.02 -19.59
N VAL A 215 -12.32 9.86 -19.22
CA VAL A 215 -11.24 9.74 -18.23
C VAL A 215 -9.91 10.10 -18.89
N LEU A 216 -9.29 11.18 -18.45
CA LEU A 216 -8.03 11.67 -18.99
C LEU A 216 -6.82 10.98 -18.37
N MET A 217 -6.87 10.76 -17.08
CA MET A 217 -5.74 10.23 -16.30
C MET A 217 -6.24 9.40 -15.14
N GLN A 218 -5.42 8.43 -14.73
CA GLN A 218 -5.61 7.66 -13.50
C GLN A 218 -4.35 7.73 -12.64
N PHE A 219 -4.53 7.79 -11.33
CA PHE A 219 -3.47 7.81 -10.32
C PHE A 219 -3.73 6.74 -9.27
N GLY A 220 -2.67 6.06 -8.86
CA GLY A 220 -2.75 5.06 -7.81
C GLY A 220 -1.36 4.55 -7.41
N ASP A 221 -1.30 3.91 -6.24
CA ASP A 221 -0.11 3.24 -5.73
C ASP A 221 -0.11 1.73 -6.00
N GLN A 222 -1.27 1.22 -6.47
CA GLN A 222 -1.46 -0.19 -6.79
C GLN A 222 -1.87 -0.40 -8.24
N ILE A 223 -1.47 -1.53 -8.85
CA ILE A 223 -1.89 -1.87 -10.22
C ILE A 223 -3.42 -1.98 -10.33
N GLY A 224 -4.08 -2.45 -9.27
CA GLY A 224 -5.54 -2.55 -9.19
C GLY A 224 -6.29 -1.23 -9.33
N ASP A 225 -5.61 -0.09 -9.17
CA ASP A 225 -6.19 1.23 -9.39
C ASP A 225 -6.43 1.51 -10.87
N PHE A 226 -5.64 0.90 -11.73
CA PHE A 226 -5.65 1.13 -13.17
C PHE A 226 -6.37 0.03 -13.95
N VAL A 227 -6.16 -1.22 -13.55
CA VAL A 227 -6.71 -2.41 -14.22
C VAL A 227 -6.92 -3.52 -13.22
N ASP A 228 -8.01 -4.29 -13.37
CA ASP A 228 -8.23 -5.45 -12.51
C ASP A 228 -7.26 -6.59 -12.87
N VAL A 229 -6.79 -7.29 -11.85
CA VAL A 229 -5.83 -8.39 -11.96
C VAL A 229 -6.56 -9.70 -11.66
N ASP A 230 -6.76 -10.55 -12.66
CA ASP A 230 -7.58 -11.77 -12.54
C ASP A 230 -7.04 -12.77 -11.49
N ALA A 231 -5.71 -12.87 -11.38
CA ALA A 231 -5.05 -13.64 -10.33
C ALA A 231 -3.91 -12.80 -9.74
N ASN A 232 -3.91 -12.59 -8.43
CA ASN A 232 -2.88 -11.78 -7.81
C ASN A 232 -1.57 -12.57 -7.60
N THR A 233 -0.85 -12.84 -8.70
CA THR A 233 0.51 -13.38 -8.70
C THR A 233 1.47 -12.36 -9.31
N PRO A 234 2.79 -12.43 -9.05
CA PRO A 234 3.76 -11.53 -9.66
C PRO A 234 3.71 -11.54 -11.19
N GLU A 235 3.46 -12.70 -11.81
CA GLU A 235 3.35 -12.89 -13.27
C GLU A 235 2.08 -12.23 -13.82
N SER A 236 0.91 -12.51 -13.22
CA SER A 236 -0.37 -11.93 -13.65
C SER A 236 -0.40 -10.42 -13.48
N ARG A 237 0.21 -9.90 -12.43
CA ARG A 237 0.36 -8.44 -12.22
C ARG A 237 1.17 -7.79 -13.35
N ARG A 238 2.25 -8.43 -13.81
CA ARG A 238 3.05 -7.93 -14.97
C ARG A 238 2.24 -8.04 -16.25
N ALA A 239 1.60 -9.17 -16.50
CA ALA A 239 0.81 -9.40 -17.71
C ALA A 239 -0.37 -8.41 -17.83
N ALA A 240 -1.01 -8.03 -16.71
CA ALA A 240 -2.10 -7.05 -16.71
C ALA A 240 -1.66 -5.65 -17.15
N ILE A 241 -0.41 -5.26 -16.90
CA ILE A 241 0.15 -3.95 -17.26
C ILE A 241 0.76 -3.94 -18.66
N GLU A 242 1.25 -5.07 -19.16
CA GLU A 242 1.97 -5.14 -20.43
C GLU A 242 1.24 -4.46 -21.60
N PRO A 243 -0.08 -4.63 -21.82
CA PRO A 243 -0.80 -3.96 -22.90
C PRO A 243 -0.85 -2.43 -22.76
N TYR A 244 -0.60 -1.92 -21.57
CA TYR A 244 -0.69 -0.52 -21.18
C TYR A 244 0.67 0.10 -20.82
N ALA A 245 1.77 -0.59 -21.08
CA ALA A 245 3.12 -0.11 -20.70
C ALA A 245 3.41 1.30 -21.23
N GLY A 246 2.95 1.62 -22.45
CA GLY A 246 3.08 2.97 -23.03
C GLY A 246 2.18 4.05 -22.41
N TRP A 247 1.29 3.66 -21.48
CA TRP A 247 0.42 4.61 -20.77
C TRP A 247 1.02 5.09 -19.45
N ILE A 248 2.03 4.39 -18.95
CA ILE A 248 2.70 4.77 -17.71
C ILE A 248 3.45 6.10 -17.92
N GLY A 249 3.17 7.08 -17.07
CA GLY A 249 3.67 8.45 -17.20
C GLY A 249 3.01 9.28 -18.31
N GLU A 250 2.00 8.73 -19.00
CA GLU A 250 1.24 9.41 -20.05
C GLU A 250 -0.25 9.55 -19.68
N ARG A 251 -0.86 8.47 -19.28
CA ARG A 251 -2.29 8.36 -18.89
C ARG A 251 -2.45 7.78 -17.49
N TRP A 252 -1.52 6.93 -17.09
CA TRP A 252 -1.49 6.26 -15.79
C TRP A 252 -0.25 6.69 -15.02
N PHE A 253 -0.44 7.19 -13.81
CA PHE A 253 0.58 7.76 -12.95
C PHE A 253 0.69 6.93 -11.68
N VAL A 254 1.71 6.07 -11.64
CA VAL A 254 1.94 5.13 -10.54
C VAL A 254 2.78 5.80 -9.46
N LEU A 255 2.34 5.70 -8.22
CA LEU A 255 3.00 6.26 -7.05
C LEU A 255 3.63 5.14 -6.19
N PRO A 256 4.71 5.42 -5.48
CA PRO A 256 5.39 4.39 -4.69
C PRO A 256 4.68 4.12 -3.37
N ASN A 257 4.40 2.84 -3.07
CA ASN A 257 4.01 2.40 -1.73
C ASN A 257 4.78 1.13 -1.35
N PRO A 258 5.85 1.25 -0.55
CA PRO A 258 6.60 0.11 -0.05
C PRO A 258 6.01 -0.50 1.23
N THR A 259 5.00 0.13 1.84
CA THR A 259 4.52 -0.22 3.18
C THR A 259 3.47 -1.32 3.18
N TYR A 260 2.61 -1.36 2.17
CA TYR A 260 1.57 -2.38 1.97
C TYR A 260 1.07 -2.37 0.52
N GLY A 261 0.30 -3.38 0.16
CA GLY A 261 -0.35 -3.44 -1.14
C GLY A 261 -0.54 -4.86 -1.63
N ALA A 262 -1.27 -5.03 -2.72
CA ALA A 262 -1.53 -6.33 -3.33
C ALA A 262 -0.26 -7.03 -3.85
N TRP A 263 0.85 -6.33 -3.96
CA TRP A 263 2.16 -6.91 -4.29
C TRP A 263 2.66 -7.87 -3.20
N GLU A 264 2.35 -7.59 -1.94
CA GLU A 264 2.81 -8.42 -0.82
C GLU A 264 2.14 -9.80 -0.78
N PRO A 265 0.79 -9.92 -0.73
CA PRO A 265 0.13 -11.24 -0.72
C PRO A 265 0.32 -12.03 -2.01
N ALA A 266 0.67 -11.40 -3.12
CA ALA A 266 1.06 -12.09 -4.35
C ALA A 266 2.25 -13.04 -4.15
N LEU A 267 3.12 -12.79 -3.17
CA LEU A 267 4.29 -13.59 -2.86
C LEU A 267 3.97 -14.88 -2.06
N PHE A 268 2.79 -14.97 -1.47
CA PHE A 268 2.34 -16.13 -0.69
C PHE A 268 0.91 -16.59 -1.09
N ASN A 269 0.61 -16.50 -2.39
CA ASN A 269 -0.65 -16.96 -3.01
C ASN A 269 -1.92 -16.36 -2.38
N ASN A 270 -1.83 -15.14 -1.85
CA ASN A 270 -2.93 -14.43 -1.19
C ASN A 270 -3.50 -15.12 0.06
N ASP A 271 -2.78 -16.11 0.60
CA ASP A 271 -3.22 -16.88 1.75
C ASP A 271 -2.83 -16.19 3.08
N TRP A 272 -3.69 -15.27 3.51
CA TRP A 272 -3.52 -14.59 4.80
C TRP A 272 -3.73 -15.49 6.02
N ALA A 273 -4.31 -16.71 5.83
CA ALA A 273 -4.45 -17.68 6.92
C ALA A 273 -3.14 -18.38 7.24
N ARG A 274 -2.13 -18.34 6.35
CA ARG A 274 -0.78 -18.86 6.63
C ARG A 274 -0.17 -18.17 7.85
N PRO A 275 0.53 -18.89 8.72
CA PRO A 275 1.27 -18.31 9.83
C PRO A 275 2.21 -17.18 9.36
N ALA A 276 2.39 -16.14 10.18
CA ALA A 276 3.22 -14.98 9.84
C ALA A 276 4.67 -15.37 9.48
N GLY A 277 5.24 -16.38 10.18
CA GLY A 277 6.57 -16.93 9.86
C GLY A 277 6.66 -17.47 8.45
N GLU A 278 5.68 -18.29 8.03
CA GLU A 278 5.65 -18.88 6.68
C GLU A 278 5.43 -17.80 5.59
N ARG A 279 4.62 -16.78 5.85
CA ARG A 279 4.47 -15.63 4.95
C ARG A 279 5.78 -14.86 4.80
N ARG A 280 6.53 -14.73 5.90
CA ARG A 280 7.86 -14.10 5.89
C ARG A 280 8.88 -14.93 5.11
N GLU A 281 8.89 -16.25 5.27
CA GLU A 281 9.74 -17.15 4.48
C GLU A 281 9.46 -17.04 2.99
N ALA A 282 8.18 -17.06 2.56
CA ALA A 282 7.80 -16.88 1.17
C ALA A 282 8.28 -15.53 0.60
N LYS A 283 8.27 -14.45 1.37
CA LYS A 283 8.84 -13.15 0.96
C LYS A 283 10.36 -13.22 0.78
N ILE A 284 11.07 -13.93 1.66
CA ILE A 284 12.52 -14.12 1.57
C ILE A 284 12.87 -14.96 0.32
N GLU A 285 12.12 -16.03 0.05
CA GLU A 285 12.31 -16.88 -1.13
C GLU A 285 12.10 -16.12 -2.45
N ALA A 286 11.26 -15.09 -2.46
CA ALA A 286 11.03 -14.26 -3.63
C ALA A 286 12.18 -13.28 -3.93
N LEU A 287 13.15 -13.12 -3.03
CA LEU A 287 14.30 -12.25 -3.25
C LEU A 287 15.29 -12.87 -4.24
N ARG A 288 15.85 -12.02 -5.08
CA ARG A 288 16.94 -12.41 -6.00
C ARG A 288 18.27 -12.23 -5.28
N LEU A 289 19.00 -13.32 -5.13
CA LEU A 289 20.30 -13.33 -4.45
C LEU A 289 21.49 -13.30 -5.42
N GLN A 290 21.21 -13.31 -6.74
CA GLN A 290 22.22 -13.30 -7.80
C GLN A 290 21.84 -12.30 -8.90
#